data_ad3da32a3a43fe0cfbd4781bba7a4d60
#
_entry.id   ad3da32a3a43fe0cfbd4781bba7a4d60
#
_cell.length_a   1.000
_cell.length_b   1.000
_cell.length_c   1.000
_cell.angle_alpha   90.00
_cell.angle_beta   90.00
_cell.angle_gamma   90.00
#
_symmetry.space_group_name_H-M   'P 1'
#
loop_
_entity.id
_entity.type
_entity.pdbx_description
1 polymer ?
#
loop_
_entity_poly.entity_id
_entity_poly.type
_entity_poly.pdbx_seq_one_letter_code
_entity_poly.pdbx_strand_id
1 'polypeptide(L)'
;MKVLVLESIPQEYKEKLESVAGTDITYTNKNEVTQEQLQQSEVIIGNPTMEQLDTCDALQWLQLSSAGANTYAAHPKQFTLTNASGAYGVAISEYMLTCTLNALKHFPEYLHLQSEKVWENLGHVATISDCTV
;
A
#
# COMPACT_ATOMS: atom_id res chain seq x y z
N MET A 1 5.28 -22.70 12.35
CA MET A 1 4.54 -21.95 11.29
C MET A 1 5.55 -21.22 10.43
N LYS A 2 5.60 -21.52 9.12
CA LYS A 2 6.52 -20.87 8.17
C LYS A 2 5.90 -19.58 7.62
N VAL A 3 6.56 -18.47 7.85
CA VAL A 3 6.11 -17.13 7.46
C VAL A 3 7.05 -16.56 6.41
N LEU A 4 6.53 -16.14 5.29
CA LEU A 4 7.26 -15.51 4.19
C LEU A 4 6.87 -14.03 4.11
N VAL A 5 7.85 -13.14 4.23
CA VAL A 5 7.66 -11.69 4.12
C VAL A 5 8.25 -11.22 2.80
N LEU A 6 7.39 -10.76 1.89
CA LEU A 6 7.74 -10.31 0.53
C LEU A 6 7.98 -8.79 0.44
N GLU A 7 8.03 -8.13 1.59
CA GLU A 7 8.14 -6.67 1.71
C GLU A 7 9.39 -6.29 2.50
N SER A 8 9.93 -5.13 2.15
CA SER A 8 10.97 -4.52 2.98
C SER A 8 10.31 -3.79 4.16
N ILE A 9 10.53 -4.29 5.36
CA ILE A 9 9.98 -3.70 6.58
C ILE A 9 11.10 -3.17 7.49
N PRO A 10 10.88 -2.08 8.25
CA PRO A 10 11.81 -1.56 9.23
C PRO A 10 12.22 -2.59 10.29
N GLN A 11 13.42 -2.46 10.83
CA GLN A 11 14.01 -3.40 11.78
C GLN A 11 13.15 -3.61 13.04
N GLU A 12 12.54 -2.53 13.54
CA GLU A 12 11.66 -2.61 14.71
C GLU A 12 10.44 -3.53 14.52
N TYR A 13 9.92 -3.63 13.28
CA TYR A 13 8.80 -4.53 12.95
C TYR A 13 9.28 -5.96 12.71
N LYS A 14 10.51 -6.15 12.21
CA LYS A 14 11.13 -7.49 12.15
C LYS A 14 11.25 -8.09 13.53
N GLU A 15 11.80 -7.33 14.47
CA GLU A 15 11.95 -7.76 15.87
C GLU A 15 10.59 -8.12 16.51
N LYS A 16 9.54 -7.35 16.21
CA LYS A 16 8.19 -7.68 16.68
C LYS A 16 7.66 -8.98 16.07
N LEU A 17 7.86 -9.21 14.77
CA LEU A 17 7.46 -10.47 14.13
C LEU A 17 8.24 -11.66 14.67
N GLU A 18 9.56 -11.52 14.82
CA GLU A 18 10.46 -12.56 15.33
C GLU A 18 10.21 -12.91 16.80
N SER A 19 9.61 -12.00 17.56
CA SER A 19 9.20 -12.26 18.95
C SER A 19 8.00 -13.22 19.08
N VAL A 20 7.29 -13.50 17.97
CA VAL A 20 6.16 -14.43 17.97
C VAL A 20 6.66 -15.87 18.04
N ALA A 21 6.39 -16.55 19.15
CA ALA A 21 6.85 -17.90 19.36
C ALA A 21 6.29 -18.89 18.32
N GLY A 22 7.14 -19.82 17.88
CA GLY A 22 6.75 -20.88 16.95
C GLY A 22 6.68 -20.45 15.48
N THR A 23 7.22 -19.27 15.14
CA THR A 23 7.36 -18.81 13.76
C THR A 23 8.78 -19.02 13.25
N ASP A 24 8.88 -19.40 11.98
CA ASP A 24 10.11 -19.47 11.19
C ASP A 24 9.94 -18.48 10.03
N ILE A 25 10.62 -17.33 10.10
CA ILE A 25 10.35 -16.18 9.24
C ILE A 25 11.46 -16.01 8.22
N THR A 26 11.08 -15.98 6.94
CA THR A 26 11.96 -15.68 5.82
C THR A 26 11.60 -14.32 5.22
N TYR A 27 12.59 -13.45 5.06
CA TYR A 27 12.46 -12.16 4.40
C TYR A 27 13.07 -12.21 3.01
N THR A 28 12.30 -11.80 2.02
CA THR A 28 12.72 -11.70 0.62
C THR A 28 11.87 -10.66 -0.11
N ASN A 29 11.94 -10.62 -1.42
CA ASN A 29 11.02 -9.83 -2.23
C ASN A 29 10.39 -10.70 -3.33
N LYS A 30 9.32 -10.20 -3.94
CA LYS A 30 8.55 -10.95 -4.95
C LYS A 30 9.34 -11.35 -6.20
N ASN A 31 10.50 -10.71 -6.48
CA ASN A 31 11.31 -11.01 -7.66
C ASN A 31 12.40 -12.06 -7.37
N GLU A 32 12.77 -12.23 -6.11
CA GLU A 32 13.85 -13.11 -5.65
C GLU A 32 13.34 -14.36 -4.92
N VAL A 33 12.07 -14.37 -4.56
CA VAL A 33 11.45 -15.50 -3.86
C VAL A 33 11.55 -16.78 -4.71
N THR A 34 11.96 -17.87 -4.07
CA THR A 34 12.05 -19.17 -4.74
C THR A 34 10.73 -19.92 -4.68
N GLN A 35 10.53 -20.83 -5.62
CA GLN A 35 9.34 -21.67 -5.64
C GLN A 35 9.25 -22.54 -4.38
N GLU A 36 10.36 -23.03 -3.86
CA GLU A 36 10.38 -23.81 -2.62
C GLU A 36 9.89 -23.00 -1.42
N GLN A 37 10.33 -21.75 -1.30
CA GLN A 37 9.86 -20.83 -0.25
C GLN A 37 8.34 -20.61 -0.33
N LEU A 38 7.80 -20.40 -1.53
CA LEU A 38 6.37 -20.23 -1.75
C LEU A 38 5.58 -21.49 -1.36
N GLN A 39 6.02 -22.66 -1.82
CA GLN A 39 5.33 -23.93 -1.56
C GLN A 39 5.27 -24.31 -0.07
N GLN A 40 6.31 -23.93 0.70
CA GLN A 40 6.41 -24.29 2.12
C GLN A 40 5.78 -23.25 3.05
N SER A 41 5.39 -22.08 2.55
CA SER A 41 4.89 -20.99 3.37
C SER A 41 3.44 -21.21 3.78
N GLU A 42 3.18 -21.16 5.07
CA GLU A 42 1.84 -21.23 5.67
C GLU A 42 1.22 -19.83 5.79
N VAL A 43 2.07 -18.81 5.94
CA VAL A 43 1.66 -17.38 6.00
C VAL A 43 2.51 -16.58 5.04
N ILE A 44 1.89 -15.72 4.25
CA ILE A 44 2.58 -14.75 3.38
C ILE A 44 2.15 -13.34 3.78
N ILE A 45 3.13 -12.46 3.96
CA ILE A 45 2.95 -11.01 4.18
C ILE A 45 3.49 -10.29 2.95
N GLY A 46 2.64 -9.59 2.23
CA GLY A 46 2.94 -8.89 0.98
C GLY A 46 2.01 -9.27 -0.15
N ASN A 47 2.35 -8.83 -1.37
CA ASN A 47 1.52 -8.99 -2.55
C ASN A 47 2.18 -9.94 -3.57
N PRO A 48 2.06 -11.27 -3.43
CA PRO A 48 2.55 -12.23 -4.43
C PRO A 48 1.83 -12.04 -5.76
N THR A 49 2.44 -12.43 -6.87
CA THR A 49 1.72 -12.52 -8.15
C THR A 49 0.72 -13.67 -8.12
N MET A 50 -0.25 -13.68 -9.03
CA MET A 50 -1.21 -14.80 -9.13
C MET A 50 -0.50 -16.12 -9.43
N GLU A 51 0.50 -16.10 -10.31
CA GLU A 51 1.32 -17.25 -10.65
C GLU A 51 2.08 -17.80 -9.42
N GLN A 52 2.62 -16.91 -8.58
CA GLN A 52 3.25 -17.29 -7.32
C GLN A 52 2.23 -17.89 -6.35
N LEU A 53 1.06 -17.29 -6.24
CA LEU A 53 -0.01 -17.75 -5.36
C LEU A 53 -0.53 -19.15 -5.77
N ASP A 54 -0.57 -19.44 -7.08
CA ASP A 54 -0.93 -20.75 -7.60
C ASP A 54 0.00 -21.88 -7.10
N THR A 55 1.25 -21.55 -6.76
CA THR A 55 2.23 -22.53 -6.25
C THR A 55 2.22 -22.69 -4.73
N CYS A 56 1.49 -21.85 -3.99
CA CYS A 56 1.46 -21.85 -2.52
C CYS A 56 0.48 -22.91 -1.99
N ASP A 57 0.89 -24.17 -1.93
CA ASP A 57 0.00 -25.27 -1.53
C ASP A 57 -0.24 -25.36 -0.02
N ALA A 58 0.72 -24.86 0.79
CA ALA A 58 0.62 -24.87 2.24
C ALA A 58 -0.03 -23.60 2.82
N LEU A 59 -0.41 -22.63 1.98
CA LEU A 59 -0.87 -21.32 2.41
C LEU A 59 -2.19 -21.38 3.18
N GLN A 60 -2.18 -20.82 4.39
CA GLN A 60 -3.33 -20.71 5.29
C GLN A 60 -3.77 -19.25 5.46
N TRP A 61 -2.82 -18.30 5.40
CA TRP A 61 -3.11 -16.88 5.59
C TRP A 61 -2.26 -16.00 4.67
N LEU A 62 -2.93 -15.12 3.93
CA LEU A 62 -2.31 -14.06 3.12
C LEU A 62 -2.68 -12.70 3.70
N GLN A 63 -1.68 -11.98 4.20
CA GLN A 63 -1.80 -10.56 4.59
C GLN A 63 -1.26 -9.68 3.47
N LEU A 64 -2.12 -8.91 2.82
CA LEU A 64 -1.71 -7.96 1.78
C LEU A 64 -1.14 -6.67 2.38
N SER A 65 -0.12 -6.11 1.75
CA SER A 65 0.38 -4.75 2.01
C SER A 65 -0.47 -3.66 1.35
N SER A 66 -1.37 -4.02 0.45
CA SER A 66 -2.32 -3.13 -0.22
C SER A 66 -3.71 -3.18 0.41
N ALA A 67 -4.50 -2.11 0.22
CA ALA A 67 -5.91 -2.09 0.58
C ALA A 67 -6.77 -2.85 -0.43
N GLY A 68 -6.40 -2.82 -1.73
CA GLY A 68 -7.11 -3.56 -2.79
C GLY A 68 -6.88 -5.05 -2.68
N ALA A 69 -7.96 -5.83 -2.63
CA ALA A 69 -7.94 -7.28 -2.44
C ALA A 69 -8.72 -8.07 -3.50
N ASN A 70 -9.37 -7.40 -4.44
CA ASN A 70 -10.35 -8.02 -5.37
C ASN A 70 -9.79 -9.22 -6.14
N THR A 71 -8.57 -9.08 -6.69
CA THR A 71 -7.91 -10.15 -7.45
C THR A 71 -7.61 -11.37 -6.59
N TYR A 72 -7.15 -11.14 -5.36
CA TYR A 72 -6.84 -12.20 -4.40
C TYR A 72 -8.09 -12.88 -3.85
N ALA A 73 -9.16 -12.11 -3.61
CA ALA A 73 -10.44 -12.63 -3.13
C ALA A 73 -11.14 -13.53 -4.16
N ALA A 74 -10.85 -13.34 -5.44
CA ALA A 74 -11.38 -14.17 -6.54
C ALA A 74 -10.56 -15.46 -6.76
N HIS A 75 -9.45 -15.67 -6.04
CA HIS A 75 -8.59 -16.83 -6.20
C HIS A 75 -9.28 -18.11 -5.74
N PRO A 76 -9.18 -19.24 -6.49
CA PRO A 76 -9.92 -20.48 -6.16
C PRO A 76 -9.40 -21.21 -4.91
N LYS A 77 -8.12 -21.01 -4.52
CA LYS A 77 -7.57 -21.61 -3.30
C LYS A 77 -8.19 -20.98 -2.05
N GLN A 78 -8.41 -21.82 -1.03
CA GLN A 78 -8.99 -21.38 0.24
C GLN A 78 -7.87 -21.03 1.23
N PHE A 79 -7.81 -19.76 1.63
CA PHE A 79 -6.94 -19.25 2.68
C PHE A 79 -7.61 -18.03 3.35
N THR A 80 -7.18 -17.69 4.54
CA THR A 80 -7.61 -16.43 5.18
C THR A 80 -6.94 -15.26 4.45
N LEU A 81 -7.75 -14.32 3.95
CA LEU A 81 -7.26 -13.12 3.28
C LEU A 81 -7.51 -11.88 4.16
N THR A 82 -6.45 -11.14 4.44
CA THR A 82 -6.50 -9.84 5.12
C THR A 82 -5.73 -8.79 4.31
N ASN A 83 -6.09 -7.53 4.47
CA ASN A 83 -5.50 -6.43 3.70
C ASN A 83 -5.17 -5.22 4.58
N ALA A 84 -4.51 -4.21 4.00
CA ALA A 84 -4.15 -2.97 4.68
C ALA A 84 -5.25 -1.89 4.57
N SER A 85 -6.54 -2.29 4.60
CA SER A 85 -7.65 -1.34 4.56
C SER A 85 -7.59 -0.36 5.73
N GLY A 86 -7.72 0.94 5.44
CA GLY A 86 -7.63 2.02 6.43
C GLY A 86 -6.21 2.54 6.71
N ALA A 87 -5.15 1.78 6.39
CA ALA A 87 -3.78 2.18 6.68
C ALA A 87 -3.35 3.48 5.98
N TYR A 88 -3.89 3.74 4.80
CA TYR A 88 -3.54 4.90 3.97
C TYR A 88 -4.58 6.03 4.01
N GLY A 89 -5.67 5.87 4.75
CA GLY A 89 -6.82 6.77 4.71
C GLY A 89 -6.48 8.21 5.03
N VAL A 90 -5.71 8.46 6.08
CA VAL A 90 -5.29 9.82 6.49
C VAL A 90 -4.39 10.44 5.41
N ALA A 91 -3.33 9.75 5.01
CA ALA A 91 -2.37 10.28 4.03
C ALA A 91 -3.03 10.58 2.67
N ILE A 92 -3.94 9.72 2.21
CA ILE A 92 -4.67 9.93 0.96
C ILE A 92 -5.63 11.12 1.08
N SER A 93 -6.37 11.24 2.19
CA SER A 93 -7.29 12.36 2.39
C SER A 93 -6.57 13.72 2.46
N GLU A 94 -5.43 13.79 3.13
CA GLU A 94 -4.57 14.99 3.16
C GLU A 94 -4.05 15.33 1.76
N TYR A 95 -3.62 14.34 0.99
CA TYR A 95 -3.19 14.54 -0.39
C TYR A 95 -4.33 15.06 -1.27
N MET A 96 -5.53 14.45 -1.20
CA MET A 96 -6.70 14.90 -1.94
C MET A 96 -7.08 16.33 -1.58
N LEU A 97 -7.10 16.67 -0.29
CA LEU A 97 -7.37 18.03 0.18
C LEU A 97 -6.34 19.02 -0.35
N THR A 98 -5.07 18.66 -0.32
CA THR A 98 -3.97 19.48 -0.84
C THR A 98 -4.15 19.75 -2.33
N CYS A 99 -4.41 18.73 -3.14
CA CYS A 99 -4.65 18.90 -4.58
C CYS A 99 -5.86 19.78 -4.86
N THR A 100 -6.95 19.56 -4.13
CA THR A 100 -8.18 20.35 -4.27
C THR A 100 -7.94 21.84 -3.95
N LEU A 101 -7.29 22.12 -2.83
CA LEU A 101 -6.97 23.50 -2.45
C LEU A 101 -6.01 24.17 -3.44
N ASN A 102 -5.00 23.47 -3.93
CA ASN A 102 -4.10 23.98 -4.96
C ASN A 102 -4.88 24.43 -6.21
N ALA A 103 -5.80 23.59 -6.70
CA ALA A 103 -6.62 23.90 -7.86
C ALA A 103 -7.57 25.08 -7.61
N LEU A 104 -8.29 25.10 -6.47
CA LEU A 104 -9.25 26.15 -6.13
C LEU A 104 -8.60 27.52 -5.90
N LYS A 105 -7.34 27.55 -5.52
CA LYS A 105 -6.59 28.78 -5.18
C LYS A 105 -5.62 29.23 -6.26
N HIS A 106 -5.60 28.59 -7.43
CA HIS A 106 -4.65 28.87 -8.51
C HIS A 106 -3.18 28.85 -8.04
N PHE A 107 -2.88 27.94 -7.07
CA PHE A 107 -1.59 27.97 -6.39
C PHE A 107 -0.42 27.64 -7.33
N PRO A 108 -0.49 26.68 -8.25
CA PRO A 108 0.57 26.43 -9.22
C PRO A 108 0.84 27.63 -10.12
N GLU A 109 -0.21 28.32 -10.57
CA GLU A 109 -0.11 29.50 -11.43
C GLU A 109 0.55 30.67 -10.67
N TYR A 110 0.18 30.87 -9.41
CA TYR A 110 0.83 31.88 -8.58
C TYR A 110 2.29 31.56 -8.27
N LEU A 111 2.66 30.30 -8.10
CA LEU A 111 4.07 29.91 -7.96
C LEU A 111 4.87 30.22 -9.24
N HIS A 112 4.27 30.01 -10.41
CA HIS A 112 4.90 30.38 -11.68
C HIS A 112 5.10 31.90 -11.77
N LEU A 113 4.06 32.70 -11.53
CA LEU A 113 4.15 34.16 -11.52
C LEU A 113 5.20 34.67 -10.52
N GLN A 114 5.27 34.04 -9.34
CA GLN A 114 6.29 34.36 -8.34
C GLN A 114 7.71 34.11 -8.87
N SER A 115 7.93 33.01 -9.58
CA SER A 115 9.23 32.72 -10.18
C SER A 115 9.67 33.77 -11.22
N GLU A 116 8.70 34.31 -11.96
CA GLU A 116 8.90 35.40 -12.95
C GLU A 116 8.91 36.79 -12.33
N LYS A 117 8.72 36.89 -10.98
CA LYS A 117 8.60 38.18 -10.24
C LYS A 117 7.46 39.05 -10.78
N VAL A 118 6.40 38.43 -11.27
CA VAL A 118 5.21 39.10 -11.80
C VAL A 118 4.13 39.12 -10.72
N TRP A 119 3.53 40.27 -10.51
CA TRP A 119 2.35 40.41 -9.64
C TRP A 119 1.10 40.53 -10.53
N GLU A 120 0.31 39.46 -10.59
CA GLU A 120 -0.91 39.38 -11.39
C GLU A 120 -2.05 38.82 -10.57
N ASN A 121 -3.25 39.32 -10.80
CA ASN A 121 -4.48 38.79 -10.20
C ASN A 121 -5.12 37.79 -11.17
N LEU A 122 -5.14 36.51 -10.80
CA LEU A 122 -5.74 35.43 -11.62
C LEU A 122 -7.26 35.34 -11.48
N GLY A 123 -7.91 36.30 -10.85
CA GLY A 123 -9.35 36.36 -10.71
C GLY A 123 -9.90 35.74 -9.45
N HIS A 124 -11.16 35.29 -9.52
CA HIS A 124 -11.88 34.73 -8.37
C HIS A 124 -11.31 33.38 -7.94
N VAL A 125 -11.09 33.24 -6.64
CA VAL A 125 -10.74 31.96 -6.02
C VAL A 125 -11.95 31.37 -5.30
N ALA A 126 -12.25 30.10 -5.59
CA ALA A 126 -13.34 29.41 -4.92
C ALA A 126 -12.94 28.96 -3.50
N THR A 127 -13.91 28.75 -2.63
CA THR A 127 -13.70 28.11 -1.32
C THR A 127 -14.17 26.66 -1.37
N ILE A 128 -13.55 25.81 -0.57
CA ILE A 128 -13.90 24.37 -0.56
C ILE A 128 -15.34 24.15 -0.09
N SER A 129 -15.88 25.04 0.75
CA SER A 129 -17.26 25.01 1.23
C SER A 129 -18.29 25.22 0.12
N ASP A 130 -17.90 25.84 -1.00
CA ASP A 130 -18.77 26.14 -2.13
C ASP A 130 -18.74 25.03 -3.19
N CYS A 131 -17.94 23.96 -2.95
CA CYS A 131 -17.75 22.86 -3.88
C CYS A 131 -18.62 21.67 -3.49
N THR A 132 -19.18 21.00 -4.50
CA THR A 132 -19.78 19.66 -4.35
C THR A 132 -18.72 18.62 -4.76
N VAL A 133 -18.51 17.61 -3.94
CA VAL A 133 -17.58 16.51 -4.17
C VAL A 133 -18.38 15.23 -4.45
#